data_1500cf612060012c600ecbd0778cc973
#
_entry.id   1500cf612060012c600ecbd0778cc973
#
_cell.length_a   1.000
_cell.length_b   1.000
_cell.length_c   1.000
_cell.angle_alpha   90.00
_cell.angle_beta   90.00
_cell.angle_gamma   90.00
#
_symmetry.space_group_name_H-M   'P 1'
#
loop_
_entity.id
_entity.type
_entity.pdbx_description
1 polymer ?
#
loop_
_entity_poly.entity_id
_entity_poly.type
_entity_poly.pdbx_seq_one_letter_code
_entity_poly.pdbx_strand_id
1 'polypeptide(L)'
;MVNTQRRAVLIAGPTASGKSALALARAQEGQGLIVNADAMQIYDTLRVVTARPSVEDELLAEHRLYGSVPAGHRFSTGQWLTAVAEILSATDPAREVIFVGGTGLYFDALTKGFADVPAIPEAVTLAVQDEVSALDHEGRMALLQREDPETAARLGVADPQRVIRALAVKRATGKTLSDFQGAEQPALLADWAVERVVLAPERQILRDRITRRFAAMFENGAVEEVEALLAQKLDPSLPAMKAIGVPEISGWLAGTLSREDAIRLATTATHQYAKRQGTWFRNRMGDWPRLGLEGQPLPG
;
A
#
# COMPACT_ATOMS: atom_id res chain seq x y z
N MET A 1 -24.22 -28.40 -14.74
CA MET A 1 -22.95 -27.64 -14.64
C MET A 1 -23.01 -26.90 -13.31
N VAL A 2 -22.19 -27.27 -12.34
CA VAL A 2 -22.11 -26.53 -11.06
C VAL A 2 -21.42 -25.21 -11.41
N ASN A 3 -22.19 -24.14 -11.43
CA ASN A 3 -21.65 -22.78 -11.58
C ASN A 3 -20.93 -22.43 -10.28
N THR A 4 -19.67 -22.85 -10.16
CA THR A 4 -18.85 -22.52 -8.99
C THR A 4 -18.41 -21.07 -9.14
N GLN A 5 -19.17 -20.18 -8.51
CA GLN A 5 -18.78 -18.76 -8.41
C GLN A 5 -17.38 -18.69 -7.78
N ARG A 6 -16.47 -17.95 -8.43
CA ARG A 6 -15.09 -17.75 -7.90
C ARG A 6 -15.15 -17.05 -6.54
N ARG A 7 -14.22 -17.43 -5.65
CA ARG A 7 -14.23 -16.95 -4.26
C ARG A 7 -12.98 -16.12 -3.96
N ALA A 8 -13.18 -15.00 -3.30
CA ALA A 8 -12.10 -14.17 -2.78
C ALA A 8 -12.33 -13.79 -1.32
N VAL A 9 -11.24 -13.71 -0.56
CA VAL A 9 -11.21 -13.18 0.80
C VAL A 9 -10.34 -11.94 0.82
N LEU A 10 -10.87 -10.84 1.35
CA LEU A 10 -10.16 -9.56 1.46
C LEU A 10 -9.84 -9.29 2.94
N ILE A 11 -8.57 -9.40 3.31
CA ILE A 11 -8.07 -9.20 4.67
C ILE A 11 -7.32 -7.87 4.74
N ALA A 12 -8.03 -6.82 5.13
CA ALA A 12 -7.48 -5.49 5.34
C ALA A 12 -7.10 -5.28 6.81
N GLY A 13 -6.17 -4.37 7.06
CA GLY A 13 -5.81 -3.98 8.43
C GLY A 13 -4.53 -3.17 8.50
N PRO A 14 -4.33 -2.40 9.57
CA PRO A 14 -3.11 -1.63 9.77
C PRO A 14 -1.89 -2.56 9.90
N THR A 15 -0.71 -1.97 9.74
CA THR A 15 0.53 -2.70 9.99
C THR A 15 0.54 -3.26 11.43
N ALA A 16 1.12 -4.43 11.63
CA ALA A 16 1.17 -5.18 12.90
C ALA A 16 -0.19 -5.71 13.44
N SER A 17 -1.28 -5.67 12.65
CA SER A 17 -2.60 -6.15 13.07
C SER A 17 -2.75 -7.68 13.13
N GLY A 18 -1.80 -8.45 12.58
CA GLY A 18 -1.89 -9.91 12.48
C GLY A 18 -2.51 -10.43 11.18
N LYS A 19 -2.78 -9.56 10.21
CA LYS A 19 -3.43 -9.92 8.94
C LYS A 19 -2.71 -11.02 8.15
N SER A 20 -1.37 -11.01 8.13
CA SER A 20 -0.58 -12.02 7.39
C SER A 20 -0.73 -13.42 8.02
N ALA A 21 -0.75 -13.52 9.35
CA ALA A 21 -0.99 -14.79 10.03
C ALA A 21 -2.39 -15.34 9.76
N LEU A 22 -3.42 -14.47 9.76
CA LEU A 22 -4.78 -14.88 9.41
C LEU A 22 -4.87 -15.34 7.95
N ALA A 23 -4.22 -14.64 7.02
CA ALA A 23 -4.19 -15.02 5.60
C ALA A 23 -3.49 -16.36 5.40
N LEU A 24 -2.37 -16.60 6.08
CA LEU A 24 -1.62 -17.84 5.99
C LEU A 24 -2.44 -19.04 6.55
N ALA A 25 -3.06 -18.87 7.72
CA ALA A 25 -3.94 -19.90 8.31
C ALA A 25 -5.09 -20.25 7.35
N ARG A 26 -5.76 -19.23 6.78
CA ARG A 26 -6.84 -19.43 5.79
C ARG A 26 -6.36 -20.15 4.53
N ALA A 27 -5.18 -19.78 4.03
CA ALA A 27 -4.62 -20.40 2.84
C ALA A 27 -4.27 -21.89 3.06
N GLN A 28 -3.76 -22.25 4.24
CA GLN A 28 -3.43 -23.62 4.58
C GLN A 28 -4.68 -24.52 4.67
N GLU A 29 -5.81 -24.01 5.18
CA GLU A 29 -7.06 -24.77 5.27
C GLU A 29 -7.61 -25.18 3.91
N GLY A 30 -7.49 -24.31 2.89
CA GLY A 30 -8.12 -24.50 1.57
C GLY A 30 -7.14 -24.49 0.38
N GLN A 31 -5.84 -24.58 0.59
CA GLN A 31 -4.82 -24.38 -0.47
C GLN A 31 -5.02 -23.05 -1.22
N GLY A 32 -5.42 -22.02 -0.52
CA GLY A 32 -5.68 -20.70 -1.06
C GLY A 32 -4.43 -20.05 -1.68
N LEU A 33 -4.64 -19.08 -2.58
CA LEU A 33 -3.60 -18.24 -3.15
C LEU A 33 -3.57 -16.92 -2.41
N ILE A 34 -2.44 -16.56 -1.79
CA ILE A 34 -2.25 -15.27 -1.13
C ILE A 34 -1.72 -14.24 -2.13
N VAL A 35 -2.40 -13.09 -2.24
CA VAL A 35 -2.01 -11.99 -3.12
C VAL A 35 -1.78 -10.73 -2.28
N ASN A 36 -0.62 -10.12 -2.45
CA ASN A 36 -0.23 -8.90 -1.75
C ASN A 36 -1.12 -7.71 -2.11
N ALA A 37 -1.68 -7.05 -1.11
CA ALA A 37 -2.39 -5.77 -1.19
C ALA A 37 -1.72 -4.67 -0.34
N ASP A 38 -0.38 -4.66 -0.28
CA ASP A 38 0.43 -3.63 0.37
C ASP A 38 1.46 -3.05 -0.62
N ALA A 39 1.39 -1.73 -0.84
CA ALA A 39 2.20 -1.04 -1.84
C ALA A 39 3.71 -1.03 -1.54
N MET A 40 4.13 -1.27 -0.29
CA MET A 40 5.55 -1.31 0.06
C MET A 40 6.13 -2.72 0.01
N GLN A 41 5.31 -3.74 0.25
CA GLN A 41 5.74 -5.15 0.22
C GLN A 41 5.94 -5.71 -1.19
N ILE A 42 5.68 -4.91 -2.23
CA ILE A 42 5.87 -5.30 -3.62
C ILE A 42 7.35 -5.24 -4.04
N TYR A 43 8.16 -4.43 -3.36
CA TYR A 43 9.57 -4.21 -3.73
C TYR A 43 10.48 -5.35 -3.30
N ASP A 44 11.38 -5.76 -4.20
CA ASP A 44 12.24 -6.94 -4.05
C ASP A 44 13.27 -6.83 -2.92
N THR A 45 13.88 -5.67 -2.75
CA THR A 45 15.00 -5.44 -1.82
C THR A 45 14.56 -5.35 -0.34
N LEU A 46 13.29 -5.03 -0.06
CA LEU A 46 12.81 -4.70 1.28
C LEU A 46 11.89 -5.79 1.86
N ARG A 47 12.43 -6.89 2.38
CA ARG A 47 11.64 -7.94 3.02
C ARG A 47 11.40 -7.65 4.50
N VAL A 48 12.47 -7.45 5.27
CA VAL A 48 12.40 -7.24 6.74
C VAL A 48 11.80 -5.88 7.04
N VAL A 49 12.32 -4.80 6.43
CA VAL A 49 11.87 -3.42 6.66
C VAL A 49 10.37 -3.24 6.40
N THR A 50 9.82 -3.92 5.40
CA THR A 50 8.39 -3.86 5.07
C THR A 50 7.55 -4.91 5.76
N ALA A 51 8.16 -5.82 6.52
CA ALA A 51 7.53 -7.00 7.13
C ALA A 51 6.78 -7.86 6.09
N ARG A 52 7.42 -8.15 4.95
CA ARG A 52 6.93 -9.17 4.00
C ARG A 52 6.89 -10.54 4.68
N PRO A 53 6.10 -11.49 4.14
CA PRO A 53 6.16 -12.89 4.56
C PRO A 53 7.60 -13.40 4.56
N SER A 54 7.94 -14.21 5.56
CA SER A 54 9.24 -14.87 5.60
C SER A 54 9.36 -15.94 4.51
N VAL A 55 10.56 -16.45 4.29
CA VAL A 55 10.77 -17.56 3.35
C VAL A 55 9.98 -18.80 3.80
N GLU A 56 9.93 -19.02 5.11
CA GLU A 56 9.16 -20.11 5.72
C GLU A 56 7.66 -19.95 5.48
N ASP A 57 7.10 -18.73 5.61
CA ASP A 57 5.70 -18.47 5.30
C ASP A 57 5.39 -18.73 3.81
N GLU A 58 6.30 -18.33 2.91
CA GLU A 58 6.17 -18.56 1.46
C GLU A 58 6.24 -20.05 1.08
N LEU A 59 6.88 -20.88 1.89
CA LEU A 59 6.90 -22.34 1.70
C LEU A 59 5.58 -23.01 2.17
N LEU A 60 4.86 -22.39 3.11
CA LEU A 60 3.61 -22.92 3.66
C LEU A 60 2.38 -22.67 2.79
N ALA A 61 2.40 -21.61 1.98
CA ALA A 61 1.34 -21.27 1.04
C ALA A 61 1.91 -20.48 -0.15
N GLU A 62 1.24 -20.53 -1.30
CA GLU A 62 1.64 -19.76 -2.46
C GLU A 62 1.34 -18.27 -2.24
N HIS A 63 2.36 -17.43 -2.42
CA HIS A 63 2.30 -15.98 -2.32
C HIS A 63 2.59 -15.31 -3.66
N ARG A 64 1.85 -14.27 -4.02
CA ARG A 64 2.03 -13.50 -5.24
C ARG A 64 2.13 -11.99 -4.94
N LEU A 65 2.84 -11.27 -5.80
CA LEU A 65 3.08 -9.82 -5.73
C LEU A 65 3.84 -9.37 -4.47
N TYR A 66 4.60 -10.25 -3.85
CA TYR A 66 5.58 -9.90 -2.83
C TYR A 66 6.97 -9.84 -3.47
N GLY A 67 7.69 -8.72 -3.31
CA GLY A 67 9.04 -8.55 -3.85
C GLY A 67 9.15 -8.82 -5.35
N SER A 68 8.15 -8.46 -6.11
CA SER A 68 8.06 -8.72 -7.55
C SER A 68 8.48 -7.53 -8.41
N VAL A 69 8.75 -6.38 -7.79
CA VAL A 69 9.11 -5.13 -8.48
C VAL A 69 10.47 -4.64 -8.00
N PRO A 70 11.41 -4.35 -8.90
CA PRO A 70 12.69 -3.75 -8.51
C PRO A 70 12.52 -2.41 -7.79
N ALA A 71 13.33 -2.15 -6.77
CA ALA A 71 13.26 -0.94 -5.96
C ALA A 71 13.40 0.36 -6.77
N GLY A 72 14.07 0.31 -7.92
CA GLY A 72 14.24 1.43 -8.85
C GLY A 72 13.00 1.80 -9.67
N HIS A 73 11.90 1.07 -9.53
CA HIS A 73 10.69 1.32 -10.32
C HIS A 73 9.57 1.93 -9.47
N ARG A 74 8.81 2.83 -10.08
CA ARG A 74 7.53 3.29 -9.52
C ARG A 74 6.45 2.30 -9.89
N PHE A 75 5.64 1.87 -8.93
CA PHE A 75 4.56 0.93 -9.17
C PHE A 75 3.21 1.52 -8.73
N SER A 76 2.32 1.70 -9.69
CA SER A 76 1.03 2.35 -9.50
C SER A 76 -0.09 1.36 -9.16
N THR A 77 -1.21 1.86 -8.63
CA THR A 77 -2.42 1.06 -8.41
C THR A 77 -2.95 0.44 -9.71
N GLY A 78 -2.86 1.15 -10.84
CA GLY A 78 -3.26 0.61 -12.14
C GLY A 78 -2.39 -0.58 -12.56
N GLN A 79 -1.06 -0.46 -12.44
CA GLN A 79 -0.14 -1.59 -12.71
C GLN A 79 -0.38 -2.76 -11.77
N TRP A 80 -0.67 -2.49 -10.50
CA TRP A 80 -1.05 -3.54 -9.54
C TRP A 80 -2.33 -4.27 -9.96
N LEU A 81 -3.37 -3.54 -10.39
CA LEU A 81 -4.61 -4.14 -10.90
C LEU A 81 -4.38 -4.99 -12.15
N THR A 82 -3.54 -4.54 -13.09
CA THR A 82 -3.16 -5.33 -14.27
C THR A 82 -2.50 -6.63 -13.86
N ALA A 83 -1.50 -6.57 -12.96
CA ALA A 83 -0.83 -7.77 -12.46
C ALA A 83 -1.78 -8.71 -11.70
N VAL A 84 -2.72 -8.16 -10.93
CA VAL A 84 -3.78 -8.96 -10.29
C VAL A 84 -4.67 -9.63 -11.34
N ALA A 85 -5.11 -8.92 -12.37
CA ALA A 85 -5.96 -9.49 -13.43
C ALA A 85 -5.27 -10.68 -14.14
N GLU A 86 -3.96 -10.55 -14.42
CA GLU A 86 -3.15 -11.64 -14.99
C GLU A 86 -3.09 -12.86 -14.05
N ILE A 87 -2.84 -12.64 -12.75
CA ILE A 87 -2.83 -13.71 -11.74
C ILE A 87 -4.20 -14.40 -11.68
N LEU A 88 -5.28 -13.62 -11.61
CA LEU A 88 -6.64 -14.16 -11.54
C LEU A 88 -6.98 -14.97 -12.79
N SER A 89 -6.56 -14.53 -13.98
CA SER A 89 -6.81 -15.26 -15.22
C SER A 89 -6.08 -16.61 -15.28
N ALA A 90 -4.90 -16.70 -14.67
CA ALA A 90 -4.08 -17.91 -14.62
C ALA A 90 -4.42 -18.84 -13.43
N THR A 91 -5.23 -18.37 -12.47
CA THR A 91 -5.59 -19.14 -11.27
C THR A 91 -6.81 -20.03 -11.56
N ASP A 92 -6.77 -21.28 -11.11
CA ASP A 92 -7.91 -22.19 -11.16
C ASP A 92 -9.16 -21.53 -10.57
N PRO A 93 -10.29 -21.48 -11.30
CA PRO A 93 -11.53 -20.88 -10.82
C PRO A 93 -12.07 -21.47 -9.51
N ALA A 94 -11.74 -22.70 -9.17
CA ALA A 94 -12.13 -23.34 -7.91
C ALA A 94 -11.27 -22.89 -6.72
N ARG A 95 -10.10 -22.35 -6.97
CA ARG A 95 -9.15 -21.95 -5.94
C ARG A 95 -9.56 -20.61 -5.31
N GLU A 96 -9.59 -20.55 -3.97
CA GLU A 96 -9.84 -19.32 -3.24
C GLU A 96 -8.64 -18.37 -3.34
N VAL A 97 -8.89 -17.07 -3.60
CA VAL A 97 -7.85 -16.04 -3.66
C VAL A 97 -7.97 -15.11 -2.46
N ILE A 98 -6.87 -14.96 -1.70
CA ILE A 98 -6.82 -14.21 -0.45
C ILE A 98 -5.98 -12.95 -0.65
N PHE A 99 -6.62 -11.80 -0.75
CA PHE A 99 -5.93 -10.51 -0.80
C PHE A 99 -5.65 -10.01 0.61
N VAL A 100 -4.38 -9.75 0.91
CA VAL A 100 -3.98 -9.31 2.25
C VAL A 100 -3.07 -8.09 2.21
N GLY A 101 -3.40 -7.03 2.93
CA GLY A 101 -2.56 -5.85 2.95
C GLY A 101 -3.06 -4.66 3.76
N GLY A 102 -2.28 -3.58 3.70
CA GLY A 102 -2.57 -2.33 4.39
C GLY A 102 -2.92 -1.17 3.46
N THR A 103 -2.90 -1.37 2.14
CA THR A 103 -3.18 -0.32 1.16
C THR A 103 -4.66 -0.28 0.80
N GLY A 104 -5.42 0.55 1.52
CA GLY A 104 -6.88 0.62 1.36
C GLY A 104 -7.33 0.93 -0.08
N LEU A 105 -6.55 1.71 -0.84
CA LEU A 105 -6.84 2.02 -2.23
C LEU A 105 -6.87 0.76 -3.13
N TYR A 106 -6.03 -0.24 -2.84
CA TYR A 106 -6.03 -1.51 -3.59
C TYR A 106 -7.34 -2.27 -3.40
N PHE A 107 -7.87 -2.31 -2.18
CA PHE A 107 -9.16 -2.93 -1.90
C PHE A 107 -10.34 -2.16 -2.52
N ASP A 108 -10.30 -0.82 -2.48
CA ASP A 108 -11.30 0.00 -3.18
C ASP A 108 -11.28 -0.29 -4.69
N ALA A 109 -10.10 -0.36 -5.29
CA ALA A 109 -9.93 -0.64 -6.71
C ALA A 109 -10.43 -2.05 -7.11
N LEU A 110 -10.21 -3.06 -6.27
CA LEU A 110 -10.72 -4.42 -6.49
C LEU A 110 -12.24 -4.51 -6.45
N THR A 111 -12.89 -3.72 -5.59
CA THR A 111 -14.31 -3.90 -5.25
C THR A 111 -15.24 -2.85 -5.83
N LYS A 112 -14.71 -1.67 -6.17
CA LYS A 112 -15.49 -0.53 -6.69
C LYS A 112 -15.09 -0.13 -8.11
N GLY A 113 -14.00 -0.70 -8.63
CA GLY A 113 -13.39 -0.28 -9.88
C GLY A 113 -12.33 0.82 -9.69
N PHE A 114 -11.67 1.16 -10.77
CA PHE A 114 -10.59 2.14 -10.75
C PHE A 114 -10.61 2.97 -12.03
N ALA A 115 -10.38 4.28 -11.90
CA ALA A 115 -10.34 5.18 -13.04
C ALA A 115 -9.22 4.81 -14.01
N ASP A 116 -9.55 4.63 -15.28
CA ASP A 116 -8.59 4.31 -16.35
C ASP A 116 -7.88 5.59 -16.79
N VAL A 117 -6.92 6.03 -15.98
CA VAL A 117 -6.08 7.18 -16.31
C VAL A 117 -4.90 6.70 -17.14
N PRO A 118 -4.69 7.24 -18.35
CA PRO A 118 -3.54 6.88 -19.18
C PRO A 118 -2.20 6.99 -18.43
N ALA A 119 -1.20 6.24 -18.88
CA ALA A 119 0.15 6.36 -18.37
C ALA A 119 0.66 7.79 -18.58
N ILE A 120 1.04 8.45 -17.50
CA ILE A 120 1.58 9.80 -17.54
C ILE A 120 3.09 9.71 -17.80
N PRO A 121 3.62 10.40 -18.83
CA PRO A 121 5.05 10.42 -19.08
C PRO A 121 5.83 10.88 -17.85
N GLU A 122 6.89 10.16 -17.52
CA GLU A 122 7.71 10.44 -16.33
C GLU A 122 8.25 11.88 -16.35
N ALA A 123 8.68 12.38 -17.50
CA ALA A 123 9.15 13.74 -17.65
C ALA A 123 8.10 14.80 -17.22
N VAL A 124 6.81 14.57 -17.52
CA VAL A 124 5.72 15.46 -17.07
C VAL A 124 5.57 15.37 -15.53
N THR A 125 5.62 14.17 -14.98
CA THR A 125 5.50 13.97 -13.53
C THR A 125 6.65 14.64 -12.78
N LEU A 126 7.88 14.48 -13.26
CA LEU A 126 9.07 15.11 -12.65
C LEU A 126 9.01 16.64 -12.73
N ALA A 127 8.67 17.21 -13.90
CA ALA A 127 8.54 18.66 -14.05
C ALA A 127 7.48 19.26 -13.10
N VAL A 128 6.34 18.58 -12.93
CA VAL A 128 5.31 18.99 -11.97
C VAL A 128 5.80 18.83 -10.54
N GLN A 129 6.51 17.76 -10.23
CA GLN A 129 7.07 17.52 -8.90
C GLN A 129 8.05 18.62 -8.50
N ASP A 130 8.94 19.03 -9.39
CA ASP A 130 9.91 20.10 -9.15
C ASP A 130 9.20 21.44 -8.87
N GLU A 131 8.21 21.79 -9.70
CA GLU A 131 7.42 23.01 -9.53
C GLU A 131 6.66 23.00 -8.19
N VAL A 132 5.93 21.93 -7.88
CA VAL A 132 5.12 21.80 -6.65
C VAL A 132 5.99 21.75 -5.40
N SER A 133 7.19 21.16 -5.47
CA SER A 133 8.11 21.07 -4.34
C SER A 133 8.71 22.42 -3.95
N ALA A 134 8.82 23.34 -4.91
CA ALA A 134 9.31 24.72 -4.67
C ALA A 134 8.25 25.63 -4.03
N LEU A 135 6.98 25.19 -3.96
CA LEU A 135 5.87 25.99 -3.44
C LEU A 135 5.50 25.61 -2.00
N ASP A 136 5.08 26.61 -1.24
CA ASP A 136 4.41 26.40 0.04
C ASP A 136 2.96 25.91 -0.14
N HIS A 137 2.21 25.81 0.95
CA HIS A 137 0.83 25.36 0.92
C HIS A 137 -0.07 26.27 0.06
N GLU A 138 0.06 27.60 0.22
CA GLU A 138 -0.76 28.57 -0.50
C GLU A 138 -0.42 28.60 -1.99
N GLY A 139 0.86 28.57 -2.33
CA GLY A 139 1.31 28.49 -3.72
C GLY A 139 0.82 27.22 -4.44
N ARG A 140 0.83 26.07 -3.77
CA ARG A 140 0.27 24.83 -4.32
C ARG A 140 -1.23 24.93 -4.56
N MET A 141 -2.00 25.53 -3.63
CA MET A 141 -3.43 25.74 -3.83
C MET A 141 -3.70 26.70 -4.97
N ALA A 142 -2.96 27.82 -5.06
CA ALA A 142 -3.11 28.79 -6.13
C ALA A 142 -2.80 28.19 -7.52
N LEU A 143 -1.73 27.38 -7.61
CA LEU A 143 -1.36 26.65 -8.81
C LEU A 143 -2.47 25.69 -9.24
N LEU A 144 -2.96 24.88 -8.31
CA LEU A 144 -4.04 23.92 -8.57
C LEU A 144 -5.35 24.63 -8.96
N GLN A 145 -5.71 25.71 -8.23
CA GLN A 145 -6.91 26.51 -8.54
C GLN A 145 -6.87 27.12 -9.94
N ARG A 146 -5.69 27.48 -10.42
CA ARG A 146 -5.52 28.03 -11.77
C ARG A 146 -5.68 27.00 -12.86
N GLU A 147 -5.15 25.78 -12.68
CA GLU A 147 -5.08 24.75 -13.71
C GLU A 147 -6.20 23.70 -13.63
N ASP A 148 -6.67 23.40 -12.43
CA ASP A 148 -7.72 22.44 -12.16
C ASP A 148 -8.58 22.88 -10.97
N PRO A 149 -9.44 23.90 -11.15
CA PRO A 149 -10.28 24.46 -10.09
C PRO A 149 -11.26 23.45 -9.49
N GLU A 150 -11.70 22.47 -10.26
CA GLU A 150 -12.59 21.41 -9.77
C GLU A 150 -11.89 20.52 -8.73
N THR A 151 -10.69 20.06 -9.06
CA THR A 151 -9.88 19.27 -8.11
C THR A 151 -9.47 20.11 -6.92
N ALA A 152 -9.14 21.40 -7.09
CA ALA A 152 -8.81 22.30 -5.98
C ALA A 152 -9.97 22.40 -4.96
N ALA A 153 -11.20 22.58 -5.44
CA ALA A 153 -12.40 22.65 -4.58
C ALA A 153 -12.63 21.33 -3.80
N ARG A 154 -12.31 20.18 -4.39
CA ARG A 154 -12.50 18.85 -3.76
C ARG A 154 -11.42 18.48 -2.77
N LEU A 155 -10.18 18.91 -2.99
CA LEU A 155 -9.06 18.52 -2.13
C LEU A 155 -9.09 19.21 -0.76
N GLY A 156 -9.59 20.44 -0.67
CA GLY A 156 -9.66 21.24 0.55
C GLY A 156 -8.29 21.55 1.22
N VAL A 157 -7.30 20.69 1.02
CA VAL A 157 -5.93 20.82 1.52
C VAL A 157 -4.96 20.45 0.41
N ALA A 158 -3.94 21.30 0.16
CA ALA A 158 -2.93 21.07 -0.87
C ALA A 158 -1.87 20.03 -0.45
N ASP A 159 -2.29 18.78 -0.29
CA ASP A 159 -1.35 17.66 -0.17
C ASP A 159 -0.47 17.59 -1.42
N PRO A 160 0.87 17.67 -1.30
CA PRO A 160 1.76 17.76 -2.46
C PRO A 160 1.58 16.61 -3.44
N GLN A 161 1.41 15.38 -2.98
CA GLN A 161 1.29 14.21 -3.85
C GLN A 161 -0.01 14.25 -4.66
N ARG A 162 -1.11 14.70 -4.05
CA ARG A 162 -2.39 14.86 -4.72
C ARG A 162 -2.37 16.00 -5.74
N VAL A 163 -1.70 17.10 -5.42
CA VAL A 163 -1.51 18.22 -6.33
C VAL A 163 -0.66 17.78 -7.52
N ILE A 164 0.49 17.13 -7.27
CA ILE A 164 1.34 16.58 -8.34
C ILE A 164 0.53 15.65 -9.25
N ARG A 165 -0.25 14.73 -8.68
CA ARG A 165 -1.05 13.78 -9.46
C ARG A 165 -2.09 14.48 -10.33
N ALA A 166 -2.84 15.44 -9.77
CA ALA A 166 -3.86 16.19 -10.50
C ALA A 166 -3.25 16.98 -11.68
N LEU A 167 -2.20 17.74 -11.40
CA LEU A 167 -1.53 18.57 -12.43
C LEU A 167 -0.83 17.71 -13.48
N ALA A 168 -0.19 16.62 -13.11
CA ALA A 168 0.46 15.72 -14.06
C ALA A 168 -0.56 15.09 -15.03
N VAL A 169 -1.72 14.64 -14.51
CA VAL A 169 -2.81 14.13 -15.36
C VAL A 169 -3.33 15.23 -16.28
N LYS A 170 -3.63 16.42 -15.73
CA LYS A 170 -4.15 17.54 -16.51
C LYS A 170 -3.21 17.97 -17.62
N ARG A 171 -1.91 18.10 -17.32
CA ARG A 171 -0.89 18.54 -18.31
C ARG A 171 -0.60 17.48 -19.38
N ALA A 172 -0.64 16.21 -19.01
CA ALA A 172 -0.38 15.12 -19.95
C ALA A 172 -1.57 14.81 -20.87
N THR A 173 -2.81 14.98 -20.37
CA THR A 173 -4.01 14.50 -21.08
C THR A 173 -4.97 15.62 -21.50
N GLY A 174 -4.81 16.82 -20.98
CA GLY A 174 -5.77 17.91 -21.13
C GLY A 174 -7.05 17.76 -20.29
N LYS A 175 -7.25 16.61 -19.61
CA LYS A 175 -8.43 16.30 -18.79
C LYS A 175 -8.10 16.36 -17.32
N THR A 176 -9.08 16.66 -16.49
CA THR A 176 -8.93 16.59 -15.03
C THR A 176 -8.94 15.13 -14.54
N LEU A 177 -8.46 14.88 -13.32
CA LEU A 177 -8.58 13.55 -12.72
C LEU A 177 -10.06 13.16 -12.52
N SER A 178 -10.95 14.13 -12.28
CA SER A 178 -12.39 13.93 -12.16
C SER A 178 -13.03 13.43 -13.45
N ASP A 179 -12.57 13.90 -14.62
CA ASP A 179 -13.08 13.45 -15.92
C ASP A 179 -12.89 11.93 -16.12
N PHE A 180 -11.81 11.37 -15.57
CA PHE A 180 -11.55 9.93 -15.63
C PHE A 180 -12.34 9.15 -14.59
N GLN A 181 -12.68 9.74 -13.44
CA GLN A 181 -13.44 9.08 -12.37
C GLN A 181 -14.91 8.78 -12.74
N GLY A 182 -15.44 9.41 -13.77
CA GLY A 182 -16.77 9.12 -14.31
C GLY A 182 -16.82 7.93 -15.28
N ALA A 183 -15.66 7.42 -15.72
CA ALA A 183 -15.52 6.28 -16.64
C ALA A 183 -14.75 5.14 -15.95
N GLU A 184 -15.14 4.78 -14.73
CA GLU A 184 -14.50 3.72 -13.96
C GLU A 184 -14.64 2.37 -14.67
N GLN A 185 -13.53 1.64 -14.77
CA GLN A 185 -13.57 0.24 -15.19
C GLN A 185 -14.31 -0.59 -14.15
N PRO A 186 -15.10 -1.62 -14.55
CA PRO A 186 -15.78 -2.49 -13.61
C PRO A 186 -14.78 -3.13 -12.64
N ALA A 187 -15.22 -3.31 -11.41
CA ALA A 187 -14.41 -3.94 -10.37
C ALA A 187 -13.98 -5.35 -10.78
N LEU A 188 -12.71 -5.70 -10.58
CA LEU A 188 -12.20 -7.05 -10.94
C LEU A 188 -12.92 -8.19 -10.22
N LEU A 189 -13.50 -7.92 -9.06
CA LEU A 189 -14.22 -8.90 -8.24
C LEU A 189 -15.74 -8.73 -8.29
N ALA A 190 -16.30 -8.01 -9.29
CA ALA A 190 -17.74 -7.72 -9.37
C ALA A 190 -18.61 -8.99 -9.32
N ASP A 191 -18.19 -10.06 -10.02
CA ASP A 191 -18.95 -11.31 -10.15
C ASP A 191 -18.47 -12.42 -9.19
N TRP A 192 -17.62 -12.07 -8.21
CA TRP A 192 -17.06 -13.03 -7.26
C TRP A 192 -17.86 -13.09 -5.96
N ALA A 193 -17.84 -14.25 -5.31
CA ALA A 193 -18.24 -14.35 -3.89
C ALA A 193 -17.10 -13.81 -3.03
N VAL A 194 -17.30 -12.60 -2.47
CA VAL A 194 -16.26 -11.88 -1.76
C VAL A 194 -16.55 -11.80 -0.27
N GLU A 195 -15.74 -12.49 0.53
CA GLU A 195 -15.66 -12.32 1.97
C GLU A 195 -14.74 -11.12 2.29
N ARG A 196 -15.14 -10.26 3.21
CA ARG A 196 -14.42 -9.04 3.56
C ARG A 196 -14.20 -8.96 5.05
N VAL A 197 -13.01 -8.54 5.47
CA VAL A 197 -12.71 -8.34 6.89
C VAL A 197 -11.65 -7.24 7.08
N VAL A 198 -11.80 -6.45 8.14
CA VAL A 198 -10.79 -5.51 8.61
C VAL A 198 -10.30 -5.94 9.99
N LEU A 199 -9.01 -6.25 10.11
CA LEU A 199 -8.41 -6.43 11.43
C LEU A 199 -8.24 -5.07 12.10
N ALA A 200 -8.86 -4.89 13.27
CA ALA A 200 -8.86 -3.66 14.04
C ALA A 200 -8.54 -3.95 15.52
N PRO A 201 -7.34 -4.45 15.83
CA PRO A 201 -6.96 -4.74 17.21
C PRO A 201 -6.98 -3.47 18.06
N GLU A 202 -7.08 -3.65 19.36
CA GLU A 202 -7.02 -2.58 20.33
C GLU A 202 -5.76 -1.71 20.12
N ARG A 203 -5.93 -0.39 20.23
CA ARG A 203 -4.88 0.60 19.91
C ARG A 203 -3.60 0.37 20.71
N GLN A 204 -3.69 0.03 21.99
CA GLN A 204 -2.51 -0.18 22.83
C GLN A 204 -1.74 -1.43 22.38
N ILE A 205 -2.45 -2.53 22.13
CA ILE A 205 -1.85 -3.78 21.62
C ILE A 205 -1.11 -3.52 20.31
N LEU A 206 -1.72 -2.75 19.39
CA LEU A 206 -1.09 -2.42 18.12
C LEU A 206 0.19 -1.60 18.31
N ARG A 207 0.18 -0.61 19.23
CA ARG A 207 1.35 0.21 19.54
C ARG A 207 2.51 -0.63 20.10
N ASP A 208 2.22 -1.50 21.05
CA ASP A 208 3.22 -2.38 21.68
C ASP A 208 3.84 -3.33 20.65
N ARG A 209 3.04 -3.87 19.75
CA ARG A 209 3.52 -4.72 18.66
C ARG A 209 4.42 -3.97 17.69
N ILE A 210 4.05 -2.75 17.29
CA ILE A 210 4.86 -1.91 16.41
C ILE A 210 6.22 -1.62 17.05
N THR A 211 6.23 -1.23 18.33
CA THR A 211 7.47 -0.89 19.06
C THR A 211 8.41 -2.08 19.13
N ARG A 212 7.90 -3.25 19.55
CA ARG A 212 8.71 -4.48 19.64
C ARG A 212 9.23 -4.94 18.28
N ARG A 213 8.38 -4.87 17.25
CA ARG A 213 8.74 -5.31 15.90
C ARG A 213 9.87 -4.51 15.30
N PHE A 214 9.86 -3.16 15.42
CA PHE A 214 10.88 -2.35 14.80
C PHE A 214 12.25 -2.55 15.45
N ALA A 215 12.32 -2.68 16.77
CA ALA A 215 13.54 -3.04 17.46
C ALA A 215 14.10 -4.40 16.98
N ALA A 216 13.21 -5.39 16.83
CA ALA A 216 13.62 -6.70 16.31
C ALA A 216 14.10 -6.66 14.84
N MET A 217 13.53 -5.80 13.99
CA MET A 217 13.97 -5.63 12.61
C MET A 217 15.43 -5.18 12.49
N PHE A 218 15.86 -4.28 13.37
CA PHE A 218 17.26 -3.84 13.42
C PHE A 218 18.25 -4.98 13.69
N GLU A 219 17.84 -5.97 14.48
CA GLU A 219 18.67 -7.14 14.80
C GLU A 219 18.57 -8.27 13.76
N ASN A 220 17.59 -8.21 12.85
CA ASN A 220 17.26 -9.33 11.99
C ASN A 220 17.26 -8.95 10.49
N GLY A 221 18.22 -8.14 10.05
CA GLY A 221 18.49 -7.93 8.64
C GLY A 221 17.94 -6.63 8.03
N ALA A 222 17.26 -5.75 8.80
CA ALA A 222 16.78 -4.48 8.25
C ALA A 222 17.91 -3.53 7.84
N VAL A 223 19.02 -3.59 8.55
CA VAL A 223 20.21 -2.75 8.27
C VAL A 223 20.82 -3.17 6.95
N GLU A 224 21.06 -4.44 6.77
CA GLU A 224 21.64 -5.05 5.57
C GLU A 224 20.75 -4.81 4.33
N GLU A 225 19.43 -4.86 4.48
CA GLU A 225 18.50 -4.52 3.40
C GLU A 225 18.62 -3.06 2.97
N VAL A 226 18.74 -2.14 3.93
CA VAL A 226 18.91 -0.71 3.64
C VAL A 226 20.28 -0.44 3.03
N GLU A 227 21.35 -1.06 3.50
CA GLU A 227 22.67 -0.96 2.87
C GLU A 227 22.65 -1.44 1.41
N ALA A 228 22.01 -2.59 1.14
CA ALA A 228 21.84 -3.12 -0.21
C ALA A 228 20.99 -2.19 -1.10
N LEU A 229 19.96 -1.52 -0.53
CA LEU A 229 19.16 -0.54 -1.25
C LEU A 229 19.99 0.72 -1.57
N LEU A 230 20.74 1.25 -0.61
CA LEU A 230 21.60 2.43 -0.79
C LEU A 230 22.72 2.20 -1.81
N ALA A 231 23.27 0.98 -1.85
CA ALA A 231 24.28 0.59 -2.83
C ALA A 231 23.80 0.68 -4.29
N GLN A 232 22.48 0.62 -4.53
CA GLN A 232 21.89 0.80 -5.86
C GLN A 232 21.89 2.26 -6.33
N LYS A 233 22.18 3.24 -5.46
CA LYS A 233 22.25 4.68 -5.76
C LYS A 233 21.01 5.21 -6.48
N LEU A 234 19.84 4.77 -6.04
CA LEU A 234 18.55 5.12 -6.62
C LEU A 234 18.16 6.57 -6.31
N ASP A 235 17.25 7.12 -7.13
CA ASP A 235 16.65 8.43 -6.89
C ASP A 235 15.92 8.42 -5.53
N PRO A 236 16.25 9.34 -4.60
CA PRO A 236 15.60 9.43 -3.28
C PRO A 236 14.08 9.68 -3.36
N SER A 237 13.56 10.12 -4.49
CA SER A 237 12.12 10.33 -4.69
C SER A 237 11.32 9.05 -4.90
N LEU A 238 11.99 7.92 -5.19
CA LEU A 238 11.36 6.62 -5.42
C LEU A 238 10.63 6.09 -4.19
N PRO A 239 9.51 5.36 -4.38
CA PRO A 239 8.72 4.84 -3.25
C PRO A 239 9.50 3.95 -2.30
N ALA A 240 10.36 3.04 -2.81
CA ALA A 240 11.18 2.17 -1.98
C ALA A 240 12.11 2.94 -1.05
N MET A 241 12.71 4.06 -1.54
CA MET A 241 13.58 4.92 -0.74
C MET A 241 12.86 5.66 0.40
N LYS A 242 11.52 5.73 0.33
CA LYS A 242 10.64 6.38 1.33
C LYS A 242 9.94 5.38 2.24
N ALA A 243 10.22 4.08 2.12
CA ALA A 243 9.68 3.08 3.03
C ALA A 243 10.11 3.41 4.47
N ILE A 244 9.17 3.31 5.41
CA ILE A 244 9.47 3.60 6.84
C ILE A 244 10.55 2.63 7.30
N GLY A 245 11.59 3.17 7.88
CA GLY A 245 12.81 2.44 8.24
C GLY A 245 14.00 2.79 7.34
N VAL A 246 13.77 3.00 6.05
CA VAL A 246 14.85 3.34 5.11
C VAL A 246 15.51 4.69 5.42
N PRO A 247 14.78 5.82 5.54
CA PRO A 247 15.39 7.10 5.90
C PRO A 247 16.08 7.08 7.27
N GLU A 248 15.47 6.41 8.24
CA GLU A 248 15.96 6.38 9.61
C GLU A 248 17.23 5.53 9.74
N ILE A 249 17.27 4.34 9.14
CA ILE A 249 18.47 3.50 9.09
C ILE A 249 19.57 4.19 8.27
N SER A 250 19.23 4.82 7.14
CA SER A 250 20.17 5.59 6.34
C SER A 250 20.82 6.72 7.13
N GLY A 251 20.03 7.43 7.95
CA GLY A 251 20.54 8.48 8.85
C GLY A 251 21.49 7.95 9.91
N TRP A 252 21.23 6.76 10.45
CA TRP A 252 22.14 6.09 11.37
C TRP A 252 23.42 5.65 10.67
N LEU A 253 23.35 5.01 9.53
CA LEU A 253 24.52 4.59 8.75
C LEU A 253 25.40 5.77 8.32
N ALA A 254 24.80 6.92 8.05
CA ALA A 254 25.50 8.18 7.74
C ALA A 254 26.03 8.92 9.00
N GLY A 255 25.79 8.41 10.21
CA GLY A 255 26.22 9.04 11.46
C GLY A 255 25.45 10.30 11.83
N THR A 256 24.33 10.60 11.18
CA THR A 256 23.46 11.77 11.49
C THR A 256 22.41 11.48 12.56
N LEU A 257 22.15 10.21 12.84
CA LEU A 257 21.27 9.74 13.91
C LEU A 257 22.00 8.72 14.81
N SER A 258 21.65 8.69 16.09
CA SER A 258 21.98 7.55 16.94
C SER A 258 21.12 6.35 16.55
N ARG A 259 21.54 5.12 16.92
CA ARG A 259 20.74 3.91 16.71
C ARG A 259 19.40 4.00 17.42
N GLU A 260 19.39 4.49 18.63
CA GLU A 260 18.21 4.69 19.46
C GLU A 260 17.23 5.69 18.80
N ASP A 261 17.75 6.78 18.23
CA ASP A 261 16.94 7.77 17.53
C ASP A 261 16.35 7.20 16.24
N ALA A 262 17.11 6.44 15.45
CA ALA A 262 16.62 5.79 14.26
C ALA A 262 15.46 4.84 14.58
N ILE A 263 15.60 3.99 15.60
CA ILE A 263 14.53 3.08 16.06
C ILE A 263 13.31 3.88 16.54
N ARG A 264 13.51 4.92 17.33
CA ARG A 264 12.44 5.77 17.88
C ARG A 264 11.66 6.49 16.78
N LEU A 265 12.37 7.08 15.81
CA LEU A 265 11.76 7.81 14.68
C LEU A 265 10.96 6.87 13.78
N ALA A 266 11.52 5.72 13.39
CA ALA A 266 10.82 4.75 12.57
C ALA A 266 9.61 4.14 13.29
N THR A 267 9.72 3.87 14.59
CA THR A 267 8.57 3.44 15.42
C THR A 267 7.47 4.52 15.42
N THR A 268 7.83 5.79 15.57
CA THR A 268 6.89 6.90 15.55
C THR A 268 6.21 7.03 14.18
N ALA A 269 6.97 6.97 13.10
CA ALA A 269 6.45 6.99 11.73
C ALA A 269 5.50 5.83 11.46
N THR A 270 5.83 4.63 11.98
CA THR A 270 4.97 3.44 11.86
C THR A 270 3.67 3.59 12.65
N HIS A 271 3.69 4.17 13.85
CA HIS A 271 2.47 4.50 14.61
C HIS A 271 1.56 5.46 13.83
N GLN A 272 2.16 6.49 13.23
CA GLN A 272 1.42 7.45 12.40
C GLN A 272 0.83 6.79 11.15
N TYR A 273 1.59 5.90 10.52
CA TYR A 273 1.12 5.14 9.37
C TYR A 273 -0.05 4.22 9.74
N ALA A 274 0.06 3.45 10.80
CA ALA A 274 -1.02 2.59 11.31
C ALA A 274 -2.29 3.41 11.64
N LYS A 275 -2.13 4.61 12.22
CA LYS A 275 -3.26 5.53 12.47
C LYS A 275 -3.92 5.97 11.16
N ARG A 276 -3.14 6.33 10.12
CA ARG A 276 -3.70 6.70 8.80
C ARG A 276 -4.44 5.53 8.17
N GLN A 277 -3.89 4.32 8.20
CA GLN A 277 -4.57 3.11 7.72
C GLN A 277 -5.89 2.87 8.45
N GLY A 278 -5.89 2.91 9.78
CA GLY A 278 -7.10 2.74 10.58
C GLY A 278 -8.17 3.79 10.31
N THR A 279 -7.77 5.05 10.05
CA THR A 279 -8.69 6.11 9.64
C THR A 279 -9.28 5.84 8.26
N TRP A 280 -8.46 5.41 7.30
CA TRP A 280 -8.92 5.01 5.97
C TRP A 280 -9.97 3.91 6.06
N PHE A 281 -9.67 2.82 6.76
CA PHE A 281 -10.57 1.69 6.89
C PHE A 281 -11.89 2.06 7.58
N ARG A 282 -11.88 2.95 8.57
CA ARG A 282 -13.13 3.44 9.18
C ARG A 282 -13.99 4.22 8.21
N ASN A 283 -13.39 5.07 7.41
CA ASN A 283 -14.11 5.99 6.54
C ASN A 283 -14.56 5.36 5.22
N ARG A 284 -13.81 4.39 4.70
CA ARG A 284 -14.03 3.83 3.35
C ARG A 284 -14.56 2.41 3.35
N MET A 285 -14.41 1.69 4.47
CA MET A 285 -14.78 0.28 4.66
C MET A 285 -15.58 0.13 5.96
N GLY A 286 -16.50 1.05 6.21
CA GLY A 286 -17.34 1.04 7.42
C GLY A 286 -18.28 -0.16 7.50
N ASP A 287 -18.66 -0.69 6.34
CA ASP A 287 -19.52 -1.85 6.13
C ASP A 287 -18.79 -3.21 6.26
N TRP A 288 -17.45 -3.20 6.32
CA TRP A 288 -16.70 -4.45 6.45
C TRP A 288 -16.71 -4.95 7.90
N PRO A 289 -16.95 -6.25 8.14
CA PRO A 289 -16.82 -6.86 9.46
C PRO A 289 -15.44 -6.57 10.07
N ARG A 290 -15.41 -6.33 11.39
CA ARG A 290 -14.19 -6.03 12.12
C ARG A 290 -13.84 -7.19 13.03
N LEU A 291 -12.58 -7.59 13.00
CA LEU A 291 -12.04 -8.62 13.88
C LEU A 291 -10.94 -8.03 14.77
N GLY A 292 -10.86 -8.50 15.98
CA GLY A 292 -9.74 -8.27 16.89
C GLY A 292 -8.50 -9.06 16.48
N LEU A 293 -7.50 -9.07 17.36
CA LEU A 293 -6.21 -9.71 17.11
C LEU A 293 -6.30 -11.22 16.87
N GLU A 294 -7.23 -11.88 17.52
CA GLU A 294 -7.43 -13.33 17.47
C GLU A 294 -8.56 -13.75 16.51
N GLY A 295 -8.96 -12.85 15.61
CA GLY A 295 -10.04 -13.13 14.69
C GLY A 295 -11.44 -13.06 15.31
N GLN A 296 -11.57 -12.66 16.58
CA GLN A 296 -12.86 -12.50 17.23
C GLN A 296 -13.57 -11.23 16.76
N PRO A 297 -14.91 -11.26 16.58
CA PRO A 297 -15.66 -10.06 16.31
C PRO A 297 -15.45 -9.03 17.44
N LEU A 298 -15.23 -7.77 17.07
CA LEU A 298 -15.22 -6.69 18.06
C LEU A 298 -16.67 -6.40 18.50
N PRO A 299 -16.90 -6.10 19.77
CA PRO A 299 -18.21 -5.57 20.17
C PRO A 299 -18.51 -4.29 19.40
N GLY A 300 -19.71 -4.21 18.85
CA GLY A 300 -20.19 -3.08 18.04
C GLY A 300 -20.25 -1.77 18.82
#